data_b2e03f89f4fb7516317a1c6e1d78c1e3
#
_entry.id   b2e03f89f4fb7516317a1c6e1d78c1e3
#
_cell.length_a   1.000
_cell.length_b   1.000
_cell.length_c   1.000
_cell.angle_alpha   90.00
_cell.angle_beta   90.00
_cell.angle_gamma   90.00
#
_symmetry.space_group_name_H-M   'P 1'
#
loop_
_entity.id
_entity.type
_entity.pdbx_description
1 polymer ?
#
loop_
_entity_poly.entity_id
_entity_poly.type
_entity_poly.pdbx_seq_one_letter_code
_entity_poly.pdbx_strand_id
1 'polypeptide(L)'
;MKSRGVVLFAHNNELINYVRQAVFCAKQITMHLKLPVTLVSSTVDDISIEDHAVFDKIITVEKQSTRNNKTYRDARNKRVQGSWYNGDRSSVYDVTPYEETIVMDTDYIINNAQLLDCFNIDCSLQIWKGGTYINSMAKFWRIANVSDPSIEMYWATVFYFKKNERTRRFFNLVKHIKDNWTYYRYVYHIQPTNFRNDFAFSIAIHIMNGFSSEAEWP
;
A
#
# COMPACT_ATOMS: atom_id res chain seq x y z
N MET A 1 25.85 -6.32 -4.07
CA MET A 1 25.03 -5.08 -4.08
C MET A 1 23.65 -5.50 -3.60
N LYS A 2 23.05 -4.79 -2.64
CA LYS A 2 21.69 -5.13 -2.16
C LYS A 2 20.71 -4.95 -3.30
N SER A 3 19.81 -5.90 -3.48
CA SER A 3 18.78 -5.80 -4.52
C SER A 3 17.73 -4.76 -4.13
N ARG A 4 17.43 -3.84 -5.05
CA ARG A 4 16.44 -2.77 -4.90
C ARG A 4 15.36 -2.90 -5.94
N GLY A 5 14.12 -2.61 -5.59
CA GLY A 5 13.03 -2.67 -6.55
C GLY A 5 11.70 -2.16 -6.01
N VAL A 6 10.71 -2.20 -6.88
CA VAL A 6 9.35 -1.73 -6.59
C VAL A 6 8.38 -2.90 -6.65
N VAL A 7 7.44 -2.96 -5.70
CA VAL A 7 6.34 -3.92 -5.69
C VAL A 7 5.01 -3.18 -5.87
N LEU A 8 4.24 -3.61 -6.85
CA LEU A 8 2.88 -3.15 -7.14
C LEU A 8 1.89 -4.27 -6.86
N PHE A 9 0.79 -3.96 -6.16
CA PHE A 9 -0.34 -4.85 -5.98
C PHE A 9 -1.48 -4.42 -6.88
N ALA A 10 -1.95 -5.31 -7.76
CA ALA A 10 -3.03 -5.01 -8.69
C ALA A 10 -3.99 -6.20 -8.82
N HIS A 11 -5.24 -6.01 -8.42
CA HIS A 11 -6.30 -7.00 -8.51
C HIS A 11 -7.49 -6.36 -9.20
N ASN A 12 -7.79 -6.79 -10.42
CA ASN A 12 -8.91 -6.28 -11.19
C ASN A 12 -10.24 -6.59 -10.50
N ASN A 13 -11.16 -5.67 -10.60
CA ASN A 13 -12.54 -5.87 -10.26
C ASN A 13 -13.45 -5.59 -11.47
N GLU A 14 -14.75 -5.67 -11.27
CA GLU A 14 -15.76 -5.48 -12.31
C GLU A 14 -15.82 -4.06 -12.89
N LEU A 15 -15.20 -3.08 -12.22
CA LEU A 15 -15.26 -1.65 -12.58
C LEU A 15 -13.92 -1.09 -13.07
N ILE A 16 -12.81 -1.61 -12.51
CA ILE A 16 -11.48 -1.02 -12.69
C ILE A 16 -10.46 -2.11 -13.04
N ASN A 17 -9.73 -1.86 -14.11
CA ASN A 17 -8.57 -2.66 -14.50
C ASN A 17 -7.29 -2.10 -13.82
N TYR A 18 -7.02 -2.57 -12.60
CA TYR A 18 -5.82 -2.18 -11.84
C TYR A 18 -4.53 -2.71 -12.45
N VAL A 19 -4.58 -3.84 -13.17
CA VAL A 19 -3.43 -4.40 -13.88
C VAL A 19 -2.97 -3.44 -14.98
N ARG A 20 -3.90 -2.85 -15.73
CA ARG A 20 -3.55 -1.83 -16.74
C ARG A 20 -2.94 -0.58 -16.11
N GLN A 21 -3.43 -0.17 -14.93
CA GLN A 21 -2.80 0.92 -14.18
C GLN A 21 -1.38 0.53 -13.74
N ALA A 22 -1.18 -0.71 -13.26
CA ALA A 22 0.13 -1.21 -12.86
C ALA A 22 1.12 -1.23 -14.03
N VAL A 23 0.70 -1.62 -15.24
CA VAL A 23 1.53 -1.56 -16.45
C VAL A 23 1.99 -0.14 -16.73
N PHE A 24 1.07 0.83 -16.68
CA PHE A 24 1.43 2.24 -16.88
C PHE A 24 2.41 2.73 -15.80
N CYS A 25 2.10 2.46 -14.53
CA CYS A 25 2.97 2.83 -13.40
C CYS A 25 4.37 2.20 -13.54
N ALA A 26 4.45 0.92 -13.90
CA ALA A 26 5.72 0.21 -14.11
C ALA A 26 6.56 0.83 -15.23
N LYS A 27 5.94 1.24 -16.34
CA LYS A 27 6.63 1.98 -17.42
C LYS A 27 7.23 3.29 -16.90
N GLN A 28 6.52 4.03 -16.05
CA GLN A 28 7.03 5.27 -15.44
C GLN A 28 8.16 4.98 -14.43
N ILE A 29 8.03 3.93 -13.62
CA ILE A 29 9.08 3.50 -12.68
C ILE A 29 10.36 3.15 -13.44
N THR A 30 10.27 2.34 -14.49
CA THR A 30 11.42 1.96 -15.32
C THR A 30 12.06 3.19 -15.96
N MET A 31 11.27 4.14 -16.46
CA MET A 31 11.76 5.35 -17.11
C MET A 31 12.49 6.28 -16.13
N HIS A 32 11.89 6.57 -14.97
CA HIS A 32 12.37 7.61 -14.05
C HIS A 32 13.23 7.08 -12.92
N LEU A 33 12.93 5.89 -12.39
CA LEU A 33 13.66 5.32 -11.26
C LEU A 33 14.70 4.28 -11.69
N LYS A 34 14.55 3.69 -12.87
CA LYS A 34 15.42 2.61 -13.39
C LYS A 34 15.50 1.42 -12.43
N LEU A 35 14.40 1.13 -11.75
CA LEU A 35 14.27 0.02 -10.82
C LEU A 35 13.48 -1.12 -11.45
N PRO A 36 13.81 -2.39 -11.11
CA PRO A 36 12.98 -3.53 -11.46
C PRO A 36 11.64 -3.46 -10.75
N VAL A 37 10.59 -3.93 -11.40
CA VAL A 37 9.22 -3.89 -10.89
C VAL A 37 8.66 -5.31 -10.77
N THR A 38 8.18 -5.65 -9.57
CA THR A 38 7.43 -6.89 -9.33
C THR A 38 5.95 -6.58 -9.23
N LEU A 39 5.13 -7.25 -10.03
CA LEU A 39 3.68 -7.22 -9.93
C LEU A 39 3.19 -8.39 -9.05
N VAL A 40 2.33 -8.10 -8.09
CA VAL A 40 1.57 -9.11 -7.32
C VAL A 40 0.10 -8.99 -7.71
N SER A 41 -0.46 -10.04 -8.30
CA SER A 41 -1.83 -9.98 -8.84
C SER A 41 -2.53 -11.33 -8.76
N SER A 42 -3.85 -11.29 -8.62
CA SER A 42 -4.75 -12.46 -8.80
C SER A 42 -5.43 -12.49 -10.18
N THR A 43 -5.08 -11.55 -11.06
CA THR A 43 -5.70 -11.35 -12.39
C THR A 43 -4.64 -11.16 -13.46
N VAL A 44 -3.62 -12.04 -13.44
CA VAL A 44 -2.47 -11.98 -14.36
C VAL A 44 -2.83 -12.30 -15.81
N ASP A 45 -3.90 -13.05 -16.02
CA ASP A 45 -4.38 -13.43 -17.36
C ASP A 45 -4.85 -12.22 -18.19
N ASP A 46 -5.11 -11.11 -17.52
CA ASP A 46 -5.49 -9.84 -18.18
C ASP A 46 -4.29 -9.06 -18.74
N ILE A 47 -3.05 -9.56 -18.59
CA ILE A 47 -1.84 -8.91 -19.07
C ILE A 47 -1.51 -9.38 -20.49
N SER A 48 -1.35 -8.45 -21.43
CA SER A 48 -0.89 -8.79 -22.76
C SER A 48 0.57 -9.31 -22.75
N ILE A 49 0.94 -10.10 -23.76
CA ILE A 49 2.31 -10.63 -23.87
C ILE A 49 3.34 -9.48 -23.89
N GLU A 50 3.01 -8.38 -24.56
CA GLU A 50 3.89 -7.21 -24.68
C GLU A 50 4.06 -6.51 -23.33
N ASP A 51 3.01 -6.43 -22.52
CA ASP A 51 3.02 -5.78 -21.20
C ASP A 51 3.68 -6.66 -20.11
N HIS A 52 3.79 -7.98 -20.32
CA HIS A 52 4.56 -8.85 -19.43
C HIS A 52 6.02 -8.40 -19.32
N ALA A 53 6.62 -7.93 -20.41
CA ALA A 53 8.02 -7.51 -20.48
C ALA A 53 8.32 -6.23 -19.64
N VAL A 54 7.29 -5.53 -19.17
CA VAL A 54 7.45 -4.34 -18.33
C VAL A 54 7.79 -4.72 -16.88
N PHE A 55 7.44 -5.93 -16.47
CA PHE A 55 7.70 -6.43 -15.12
C PHE A 55 8.92 -7.35 -15.10
N ASP A 56 9.81 -7.14 -14.13
CA ASP A 56 10.92 -8.04 -13.83
C ASP A 56 10.42 -9.39 -13.29
N LYS A 57 9.34 -9.34 -12.51
CA LYS A 57 8.69 -10.52 -11.94
C LYS A 57 7.18 -10.31 -11.80
N ILE A 58 6.42 -11.37 -12.10
CA ILE A 58 4.98 -11.42 -11.82
C ILE A 58 4.75 -12.56 -10.82
N ILE A 59 4.06 -12.24 -9.73
CA ILE A 59 3.70 -13.19 -8.67
C ILE A 59 2.19 -13.32 -8.66
N THR A 60 1.73 -14.51 -9.02
CA THR A 60 0.31 -14.85 -8.96
C THR A 60 -0.07 -15.21 -7.53
N VAL A 61 -1.12 -14.59 -7.02
CA VAL A 61 -1.70 -14.88 -5.70
C VAL A 61 -3.17 -15.30 -5.87
N GLU A 62 -3.68 -16.07 -4.92
CA GLU A 62 -5.09 -16.43 -4.94
C GLU A 62 -5.97 -15.19 -4.70
N LYS A 63 -7.11 -15.16 -5.40
CA LYS A 63 -8.10 -14.10 -5.20
C LYS A 63 -8.66 -14.19 -3.78
N GLN A 64 -8.56 -13.12 -3.03
CA GLN A 64 -9.06 -13.09 -1.66
C GLN A 64 -10.58 -13.29 -1.62
N SER A 65 -11.03 -14.14 -0.71
CA SER A 65 -12.46 -14.42 -0.49
C SER A 65 -13.21 -13.27 0.20
N THR A 66 -12.50 -12.38 0.87
CA THR A 66 -13.09 -11.24 1.58
C THR A 66 -13.40 -10.12 0.61
N ARG A 67 -14.68 -9.98 0.27
CA ARG A 67 -15.17 -8.86 -0.54
C ARG A 67 -15.27 -7.61 0.35
N ASN A 68 -14.31 -6.73 0.22
CA ASN A 68 -14.48 -5.36 0.67
C ASN A 68 -15.24 -4.59 -0.42
N ASN A 69 -16.42 -4.09 -0.13
CA ASN A 69 -17.15 -3.21 -1.04
C ASN A 69 -16.70 -1.77 -0.84
N LYS A 70 -16.37 -1.11 -1.92
CA LYS A 70 -16.03 0.32 -1.95
C LYS A 70 -16.97 1.04 -2.89
N THR A 71 -17.40 2.23 -2.47
CA THR A 71 -18.16 3.13 -3.34
C THR A 71 -17.20 3.98 -4.15
N TYR A 72 -17.29 3.88 -5.44
CA TYR A 72 -16.57 4.73 -6.39
C TYR A 72 -17.50 5.82 -6.92
N ARG A 73 -16.93 6.92 -7.39
CA ARG A 73 -17.64 7.90 -8.20
C ARG A 73 -17.09 7.83 -9.62
N ASP A 74 -17.97 7.59 -10.58
CA ASP A 74 -17.59 7.63 -11.99
C ASP A 74 -17.36 9.08 -12.47
N ALA A 75 -16.92 9.24 -13.72
CA ALA A 75 -16.68 10.54 -14.33
C ALA A 75 -17.97 11.42 -14.42
N ARG A 76 -19.15 10.81 -14.25
CA ARG A 76 -20.45 11.49 -14.21
C ARG A 76 -20.93 11.75 -12.79
N ASN A 77 -20.05 11.57 -11.78
CA ASN A 77 -20.34 11.70 -10.35
C ASN A 77 -21.43 10.73 -9.81
N LYS A 78 -21.74 9.67 -10.56
CA LYS A 78 -22.63 8.62 -10.06
C LYS A 78 -21.88 7.71 -9.08
N ARG A 79 -22.56 7.33 -8.01
CA ARG A 79 -22.04 6.35 -7.05
C ARG A 79 -22.19 4.95 -7.63
N VAL A 80 -21.07 4.23 -7.73
CA VAL A 80 -21.02 2.83 -8.16
C VAL A 80 -20.36 2.02 -7.05
N GLN A 81 -20.93 0.89 -6.69
CA GLN A 81 -20.32 -0.04 -5.75
C GLN A 81 -19.55 -1.12 -6.50
N GLY A 82 -18.34 -1.38 -6.07
CA GLY A 82 -17.53 -2.45 -6.62
C GLY A 82 -16.74 -3.17 -5.54
N SER A 83 -16.35 -4.39 -5.83
CA SER A 83 -15.49 -5.19 -4.97
C SER A 83 -14.09 -4.58 -4.95
N TRP A 84 -13.44 -4.59 -3.79
CA TRP A 84 -12.11 -4.04 -3.63
C TRP A 84 -11.20 -5.02 -2.89
N TYR A 85 -10.12 -5.42 -3.55
CA TYR A 85 -9.17 -6.42 -3.08
C TYR A 85 -7.86 -5.73 -2.72
N ASN A 86 -7.58 -5.45 -1.47
CA ASN A 86 -6.31 -4.83 -1.07
C ASN A 86 -5.70 -5.39 0.21
N GLY A 87 -6.15 -6.55 0.64
CA GLY A 87 -5.66 -7.17 1.87
C GLY A 87 -4.24 -7.72 1.80
N ASP A 88 -3.61 -7.76 0.62
CA ASP A 88 -2.36 -8.49 0.41
C ASP A 88 -1.10 -7.68 0.72
N ARG A 89 -1.23 -6.37 0.93
CA ARG A 89 -0.09 -5.51 1.25
C ARG A 89 0.68 -5.94 2.50
N SER A 90 0.00 -6.55 3.46
CA SER A 90 0.61 -7.12 4.65
C SER A 90 1.57 -8.27 4.35
N SER A 91 1.46 -8.92 3.20
CA SER A 91 2.33 -10.03 2.78
C SER A 91 3.58 -9.58 2.01
N VAL A 92 3.74 -8.28 1.76
CA VAL A 92 4.81 -7.77 0.89
C VAL A 92 6.21 -8.17 1.35
N TYR A 93 6.44 -8.30 2.65
CA TYR A 93 7.73 -8.73 3.19
C TYR A 93 8.12 -10.12 2.71
N ASP A 94 7.16 -11.03 2.60
CA ASP A 94 7.41 -12.41 2.19
C ASP A 94 7.52 -12.55 0.67
N VAL A 95 6.71 -11.80 -0.08
CA VAL A 95 6.62 -11.95 -1.53
C VAL A 95 7.67 -11.13 -2.30
N THR A 96 8.17 -10.02 -1.73
CA THR A 96 9.17 -9.19 -2.43
C THR A 96 10.46 -9.95 -2.69
N PRO A 97 11.01 -9.92 -3.93
CA PRO A 97 12.31 -10.50 -4.23
C PRO A 97 13.49 -9.60 -3.82
N TYR A 98 13.22 -8.37 -3.36
CA TYR A 98 14.23 -7.36 -3.10
C TYR A 98 14.57 -7.27 -1.61
N GLU A 99 15.81 -6.86 -1.30
CA GLU A 99 16.22 -6.55 0.07
C GLU A 99 15.75 -5.16 0.52
N GLU A 100 15.70 -4.21 -0.43
CA GLU A 100 15.20 -2.85 -0.23
C GLU A 100 14.04 -2.63 -1.20
N THR A 101 12.84 -2.38 -0.68
CA THR A 101 11.60 -2.40 -1.46
C THR A 101 10.83 -1.09 -1.30
N ILE A 102 10.47 -0.48 -2.41
CA ILE A 102 9.40 0.53 -2.46
C ILE A 102 8.09 -0.19 -2.81
N VAL A 103 7.05 0.06 -2.05
CA VAL A 103 5.69 -0.38 -2.35
C VAL A 103 4.85 0.83 -2.67
N MET A 104 4.04 0.76 -3.74
CA MET A 104 3.14 1.85 -4.08
C MET A 104 1.84 1.38 -4.71
N ASP A 105 0.83 2.24 -4.66
CA ASP A 105 -0.42 2.05 -5.39
C ASP A 105 -0.21 2.24 -6.90
N THR A 106 -1.01 1.57 -7.69
CA THR A 106 -0.89 1.55 -9.16
C THR A 106 -1.36 2.84 -9.83
N ASP A 107 -2.05 3.70 -9.12
CA ASP A 107 -2.59 4.98 -9.59
C ASP A 107 -1.64 6.18 -9.36
N TYR A 108 -0.41 5.91 -8.91
CA TYR A 108 0.63 6.94 -8.81
C TYR A 108 1.26 7.24 -10.18
N ILE A 109 1.55 8.51 -10.41
CA ILE A 109 2.28 8.99 -11.59
C ILE A 109 3.69 9.38 -11.15
N ILE A 110 4.69 8.66 -11.66
CA ILE A 110 6.10 8.92 -11.39
C ILE A 110 6.65 9.78 -12.52
N ASN A 111 7.10 10.98 -12.20
CA ASN A 111 7.60 11.96 -13.15
C ASN A 111 9.05 12.41 -12.92
N ASN A 112 9.70 11.90 -11.88
CA ASN A 112 11.09 12.21 -11.54
C ASN A 112 11.70 11.10 -10.68
N ALA A 113 12.97 11.26 -10.29
CA ALA A 113 13.74 10.28 -9.54
C ALA A 113 13.70 10.49 -8.00
N GLN A 114 12.90 11.40 -7.47
CA GLN A 114 12.93 11.79 -6.06
C GLN A 114 12.67 10.62 -5.09
N LEU A 115 11.88 9.62 -5.49
CA LEU A 115 11.65 8.43 -4.66
C LEU A 115 12.93 7.61 -4.40
N LEU A 116 13.99 7.80 -5.17
CA LEU A 116 15.27 7.13 -4.93
C LEU A 116 15.95 7.63 -3.64
N ASP A 117 15.59 8.80 -3.14
CA ASP A 117 16.15 9.36 -1.91
C ASP A 117 15.87 8.48 -0.69
N CYS A 118 14.79 7.68 -0.72
CA CYS A 118 14.49 6.75 0.36
C CYS A 118 15.59 5.69 0.58
N PHE A 119 16.38 5.37 -0.44
CA PHE A 119 17.49 4.42 -0.31
C PHE A 119 18.75 5.02 0.34
N ASN A 120 18.80 6.34 0.49
CA ASN A 120 19.93 7.07 1.06
C ASN A 120 19.76 7.37 2.56
N ILE A 121 18.57 7.11 3.10
CA ILE A 121 18.25 7.33 4.51
C ILE A 121 18.50 6.01 5.26
N ASP A 122 19.27 6.08 6.36
CA ASP A 122 19.53 4.89 7.20
C ASP A 122 18.35 4.61 8.13
N CYS A 123 17.29 4.08 7.54
CA CYS A 123 16.13 3.61 8.30
C CYS A 123 15.59 2.28 7.74
N SER A 124 14.83 1.57 8.57
CA SER A 124 14.26 0.28 8.20
C SER A 124 12.91 0.40 7.49
N LEU A 125 12.16 1.46 7.77
CA LEU A 125 10.84 1.74 7.20
C LEU A 125 10.66 3.24 7.04
N GLN A 126 10.19 3.67 5.88
CA GLN A 126 9.73 5.03 5.62
C GLN A 126 8.30 4.98 5.13
N ILE A 127 7.45 5.75 5.75
CA ILE A 127 6.02 5.82 5.40
C ILE A 127 5.52 7.25 5.63
N TRP A 128 4.62 7.69 4.76
CA TRP A 128 4.07 9.04 4.85
C TRP A 128 3.14 9.19 6.06
N LYS A 129 3.36 10.23 6.86
CA LYS A 129 2.58 10.56 8.05
C LYS A 129 1.54 11.62 7.74
N GLY A 130 0.28 11.32 8.07
CA GLY A 130 -0.85 12.19 7.76
C GLY A 130 -1.15 12.29 6.26
N GLY A 131 -2.21 12.98 5.91
CA GLY A 131 -2.59 13.16 4.53
C GLY A 131 -3.66 14.24 4.36
N THR A 132 -3.79 14.74 3.14
CA THR A 132 -4.84 15.69 2.77
C THR A 132 -5.80 15.02 1.81
N TYR A 133 -7.05 14.93 2.21
CA TYR A 133 -8.12 14.43 1.35
C TYR A 133 -8.73 15.60 0.57
N ILE A 134 -8.77 15.47 -0.74
CA ILE A 134 -9.41 16.44 -1.63
C ILE A 134 -10.76 15.85 -2.05
N ASN A 135 -11.84 16.45 -1.62
CA ASN A 135 -13.16 16.03 -2.07
C ASN A 135 -13.56 16.71 -3.40
N SER A 136 -14.66 16.25 -3.99
CA SER A 136 -15.20 16.80 -5.24
C SER A 136 -15.60 18.28 -5.18
N MET A 137 -15.63 18.90 -3.99
CA MET A 137 -15.91 20.31 -3.77
C MET A 137 -14.63 21.12 -3.53
N ALA A 138 -13.45 20.58 -3.85
CA ALA A 138 -12.14 21.18 -3.59
C ALA A 138 -11.90 21.56 -2.11
N LYS A 139 -12.61 20.91 -1.18
CA LYS A 139 -12.34 21.06 0.25
C LYS A 139 -11.22 20.14 0.65
N PHE A 140 -10.22 20.70 1.31
CA PHE A 140 -9.07 19.97 1.84
C PHE A 140 -9.35 19.56 3.29
N TRP A 141 -9.31 18.25 3.54
CA TRP A 141 -9.44 17.72 4.90
C TRP A 141 -8.12 17.05 5.27
N ARG A 142 -7.51 17.52 6.35
CA ARG A 142 -6.32 16.88 6.87
C ARG A 142 -6.76 15.67 7.71
N ILE A 143 -6.28 14.49 7.34
CA ILE A 143 -6.43 13.27 8.14
C ILE A 143 -5.12 13.11 8.91
N ALA A 144 -5.14 13.50 10.17
CA ALA A 144 -3.98 13.41 11.04
C ALA A 144 -3.99 12.13 11.87
N ASN A 145 -5.17 11.67 12.27
CA ASN A 145 -5.34 10.55 13.19
C ASN A 145 -6.20 9.44 12.59
N VAL A 146 -6.05 8.23 13.11
CA VAL A 146 -6.83 7.03 12.72
C VAL A 146 -8.30 7.18 13.10
N SER A 147 -8.58 7.78 14.25
CA SER A 147 -9.90 8.17 14.73
C SER A 147 -9.77 9.35 15.72
N ASP A 148 -10.86 9.88 16.22
CA ASP A 148 -10.86 10.97 17.19
C ASP A 148 -11.45 10.48 18.52
N PRO A 149 -10.72 10.58 19.67
CA PRO A 149 -9.29 10.81 19.80
C PRO A 149 -8.49 9.52 19.61
N SER A 150 -7.43 9.53 18.82
CA SER A 150 -6.62 8.34 18.57
C SER A 150 -5.20 8.67 18.09
N ILE A 151 -4.50 7.62 17.63
CA ILE A 151 -3.13 7.65 17.17
C ILE A 151 -2.98 8.30 15.80
N GLU A 152 -1.76 8.69 15.47
CA GLU A 152 -1.42 9.27 14.18
C GLU A 152 -1.69 8.32 13.02
N MET A 153 -2.12 8.90 11.88
CA MET A 153 -2.41 8.17 10.65
C MET A 153 -1.18 8.14 9.74
N TYR A 154 -0.82 6.94 9.32
CA TYR A 154 0.20 6.68 8.31
C TYR A 154 -0.44 6.11 7.04
N TRP A 155 0.06 6.55 5.88
CA TRP A 155 -0.51 6.20 4.58
C TRP A 155 0.29 5.07 3.92
N ALA A 156 -0.28 3.87 3.92
CA ALA A 156 0.31 2.70 3.30
C ALA A 156 0.17 2.65 1.77
N THR A 157 -0.04 3.80 1.12
CA THR A 157 -0.16 3.91 -0.34
C THR A 157 1.18 3.95 -1.04
N VAL A 158 2.18 4.59 -0.39
CA VAL A 158 3.59 4.55 -0.78
C VAL A 158 4.42 4.43 0.47
N PHE A 159 5.31 3.43 0.51
CA PHE A 159 6.28 3.26 1.59
C PHE A 159 7.50 2.50 1.11
N TYR A 160 8.61 2.68 1.82
CA TYR A 160 9.85 1.96 1.63
C TYR A 160 10.11 1.08 2.85
N PHE A 161 10.71 -0.07 2.64
CA PHE A 161 11.30 -0.86 3.72
C PHE A 161 12.54 -1.63 3.27
N LYS A 162 13.40 -1.93 4.26
CA LYS A 162 14.57 -2.78 4.14
C LYS A 162 14.30 -4.09 4.86
N LYS A 163 14.57 -5.23 4.23
CA LYS A 163 14.43 -6.55 4.88
C LYS A 163 15.40 -6.68 6.05
N ASN A 164 14.85 -6.76 7.23
CA ASN A 164 15.57 -7.07 8.48
C ASN A 164 14.59 -7.62 9.53
N GLU A 165 15.09 -7.98 10.69
CA GLU A 165 14.27 -8.54 11.77
C GLU A 165 13.20 -7.57 12.26
N ARG A 166 13.49 -6.27 12.32
CA ARG A 166 12.54 -5.24 12.78
C ARG A 166 11.35 -5.12 11.81
N THR A 167 11.60 -5.02 10.51
CA THR A 167 10.55 -4.96 9.50
C THR A 167 9.81 -6.28 9.35
N ARG A 168 10.46 -7.43 9.58
CA ARG A 168 9.79 -8.73 9.66
C ARG A 168 8.75 -8.75 10.79
N ARG A 169 9.12 -8.28 11.99
CA ARG A 169 8.18 -8.16 13.11
C ARG A 169 7.05 -7.20 12.82
N PHE A 170 7.36 -6.07 12.18
CA PHE A 170 6.35 -5.10 11.77
C PHE A 170 5.29 -5.73 10.85
N PHE A 171 5.69 -6.38 9.76
CA PHE A 171 4.74 -7.00 8.84
C PHE A 171 3.97 -8.17 9.45
N ASN A 172 4.59 -8.94 10.35
CA ASN A 172 3.89 -9.96 11.11
C ASN A 172 2.82 -9.34 12.02
N LEU A 173 3.11 -8.20 12.65
CA LEU A 173 2.13 -7.47 13.45
C LEU A 173 1.00 -6.90 12.59
N VAL A 174 1.30 -6.36 11.40
CA VAL A 174 0.27 -5.90 10.44
C VAL A 174 -0.66 -7.04 10.05
N LYS A 175 -0.13 -8.24 9.78
CA LYS A 175 -0.95 -9.44 9.53
C LYS A 175 -1.83 -9.81 10.71
N HIS A 176 -1.24 -9.83 11.91
CA HIS A 176 -1.98 -10.11 13.13
C HIS A 176 -3.13 -9.12 13.36
N ILE A 177 -2.89 -7.81 13.14
CA ILE A 177 -3.93 -6.77 13.23
C ILE A 177 -5.02 -7.01 12.19
N LYS A 178 -4.67 -7.38 10.96
CA LYS A 178 -5.62 -7.72 9.89
C LYS A 178 -6.51 -8.89 10.31
N ASP A 179 -5.90 -9.97 10.80
CA ASP A 179 -6.62 -11.19 11.20
C ASP A 179 -7.54 -10.96 12.41
N ASN A 180 -7.18 -9.99 13.24
CA ASN A 180 -7.94 -9.59 14.44
C ASN A 180 -8.59 -8.20 14.27
N TRP A 181 -8.96 -7.81 13.05
CA TRP A 181 -9.40 -6.46 12.74
C TRP A 181 -10.52 -5.93 13.60
N THR A 182 -11.52 -6.75 13.91
CA THR A 182 -12.67 -6.35 14.75
C THR A 182 -12.21 -5.90 16.14
N TYR A 183 -11.25 -6.61 16.75
CA TYR A 183 -10.69 -6.26 18.06
C TYR A 183 -9.93 -4.93 17.99
N TYR A 184 -8.98 -4.80 17.07
CA TYR A 184 -8.16 -3.59 16.94
C TYR A 184 -8.98 -2.36 16.58
N ARG A 185 -9.97 -2.51 15.70
CA ARG A 185 -10.91 -1.45 15.38
C ARG A 185 -11.63 -0.93 16.60
N TYR A 186 -12.06 -1.82 17.49
CA TYR A 186 -12.72 -1.44 18.73
C TYR A 186 -11.77 -0.73 19.70
N VAL A 187 -10.59 -1.30 19.95
CA VAL A 187 -9.59 -0.73 20.87
C VAL A 187 -9.14 0.68 20.45
N TYR A 188 -9.00 0.92 19.15
CA TYR A 188 -8.58 2.22 18.61
C TYR A 188 -9.75 3.13 18.22
N HIS A 189 -10.96 2.83 18.66
CA HIS A 189 -12.18 3.62 18.42
C HIS A 189 -12.46 3.94 16.95
N ILE A 190 -12.05 3.05 16.05
CA ILE A 190 -12.27 3.21 14.60
C ILE A 190 -13.74 2.87 14.31
N GLN A 191 -14.45 3.77 13.65
CA GLN A 191 -15.84 3.58 13.25
C GLN A 191 -16.00 2.28 12.43
N PRO A 192 -17.18 1.63 12.44
CA PRO A 192 -17.44 0.43 11.66
C PRO A 192 -17.09 0.63 10.20
N THR A 193 -16.01 -0.01 9.75
CA THR A 193 -15.48 0.09 8.40
C THR A 193 -14.80 -1.21 8.00
N ASN A 194 -14.63 -1.40 6.71
CA ASN A 194 -13.80 -2.46 6.16
C ASN A 194 -12.35 -2.29 6.62
N PHE A 195 -11.60 -3.40 6.60
CA PHE A 195 -10.17 -3.37 6.84
C PHE A 195 -9.47 -2.40 5.85
N ARG A 196 -8.55 -1.59 6.39
CA ARG A 196 -7.67 -0.72 5.60
C ARG A 196 -6.22 -0.91 6.04
N ASN A 197 -5.33 -1.02 5.06
CA ASN A 197 -3.90 -1.13 5.34
C ASN A 197 -3.38 0.07 6.14
N ASP A 198 -3.83 1.29 5.81
CA ASP A 198 -3.43 2.52 6.50
C ASP A 198 -3.65 2.43 8.02
N PHE A 199 -4.82 1.93 8.44
CA PHE A 199 -5.12 1.74 9.86
C PHE A 199 -4.23 0.67 10.49
N ALA A 200 -4.06 -0.47 9.84
CA ALA A 200 -3.24 -1.55 10.37
C ALA A 200 -1.77 -1.16 10.49
N PHE A 201 -1.24 -0.42 9.52
CA PHE A 201 0.11 0.11 9.57
C PHE A 201 0.28 1.13 10.69
N SER A 202 -0.67 2.07 10.84
CA SER A 202 -0.66 3.06 11.93
C SER A 202 -0.67 2.40 13.31
N ILE A 203 -1.53 1.41 13.50
CA ILE A 203 -1.60 0.65 14.75
C ILE A 203 -0.31 -0.13 15.00
N ALA A 204 0.25 -0.77 13.98
CA ALA A 204 1.50 -1.52 14.11
C ALA A 204 2.67 -0.61 14.48
N ILE A 205 2.78 0.57 13.87
CA ILE A 205 3.80 1.57 14.21
C ILE A 205 3.65 2.01 15.67
N HIS A 206 2.44 2.35 16.11
CA HIS A 206 2.16 2.75 17.49
C HIS A 206 2.56 1.67 18.50
N ILE A 207 2.19 0.42 18.25
CA ILE A 207 2.56 -0.70 19.13
C ILE A 207 4.09 -0.88 19.17
N MET A 208 4.75 -0.86 18.01
CA MET A 208 6.20 -1.05 17.92
C MET A 208 7.01 0.11 18.50
N ASN A 209 6.41 1.30 18.58
CA ASN A 209 6.96 2.46 19.29
C ASN A 209 6.66 2.45 20.81
N GLY A 210 6.21 1.32 21.35
CA GLY A 210 5.92 1.19 22.78
C GLY A 210 4.68 1.96 23.23
N PHE A 211 3.69 2.10 22.35
CA PHE A 211 2.44 2.85 22.58
C PHE A 211 2.68 4.36 22.79
N SER A 212 3.77 4.89 22.24
CA SER A 212 4.11 6.30 22.27
C SER A 212 3.90 6.96 20.92
N SER A 213 3.33 8.17 20.91
CA SER A 213 3.24 9.02 19.72
C SER A 213 4.53 9.82 19.44
N GLU A 214 5.42 9.91 20.44
CA GLU A 214 6.64 10.72 20.37
C GLU A 214 7.83 9.94 19.79
N ALA A 215 7.75 8.62 19.77
CA ALA A 215 8.82 7.79 19.23
C ALA A 215 8.78 7.87 17.70
N GLU A 216 9.78 8.54 17.12
CA GLU A 216 10.00 8.47 15.69
C GLU A 216 10.41 7.04 15.29
N TRP A 217 9.86 6.58 14.19
CA TRP A 217 10.33 5.35 13.60
C TRP A 217 11.71 5.61 12.99
N PRO A 218 12.78 5.04 13.56
CA PRO A 218 14.14 5.24 13.04
C PRO A 218 14.39 4.42 11.77
#